data_a457133d2940219b0b822184c2d90c72
#
_entry.id   a457133d2940219b0b822184c2d90c72
#
_cell.length_a   1.000
_cell.length_b   1.000
_cell.length_c   1.000
_cell.angle_alpha   90.00
_cell.angle_beta   90.00
_cell.angle_gamma   90.00
#
_symmetry.space_group_name_H-M   'P 1'
#
loop_
_entity.id
_entity.type
_entity.pdbx_description
1 polymer ?
#
loop_
_entity_poly.entity_id
_entity_poly.type
_entity_poly.pdbx_seq_one_letter_code
_entity_poly.pdbx_strand_id
1 'polypeptide(L)'
;FMKERLKERIEKFNEKIKEVWGEFEVFSQAAKKPQGVYFTVDFISKAFLTNSLGEPVVVLKGEELKSILIQNGFTKAPEIEIVRAFSSPEYFIGWSTAWGLPKPSGLATKGGSVMIYKTEDITDELLQALEYLEKEGIGERKEEGFGEAVICHPFHREVLPV
;
A
#
# COMPACT_ATOMS: atom_id res chain seq x y z
N PHE A 1 -2.24 -2.32 -18.55
CA PHE A 1 -1.95 -1.97 -17.16
C PHE A 1 -2.54 -0.61 -16.79
N MET A 2 -2.18 0.43 -17.51
CA MET A 2 -2.63 1.82 -17.29
C MET A 2 -4.08 2.12 -17.74
N LYS A 3 -4.77 1.18 -18.39
CA LYS A 3 -6.11 1.39 -18.93
C LYS A 3 -7.24 1.03 -17.97
N GLU A 4 -6.94 0.31 -16.92
CA GLU A 4 -7.93 -0.13 -15.94
C GLU A 4 -8.07 0.89 -14.83
N ARG A 5 -9.29 1.37 -14.60
CA ARG A 5 -9.56 2.34 -13.54
C ARG A 5 -9.31 1.73 -12.15
N LEU A 6 -8.85 2.54 -11.22
CA LEU A 6 -8.59 2.11 -9.84
C LEU A 6 -9.79 1.38 -9.22
N LYS A 7 -10.99 1.91 -9.39
CA LYS A 7 -12.22 1.29 -8.89
C LYS A 7 -12.38 -0.15 -9.42
N GLU A 8 -12.17 -0.36 -10.70
CA GLU A 8 -12.25 -1.69 -11.32
C GLU A 8 -11.19 -2.64 -10.76
N ARG A 9 -9.99 -2.15 -10.54
CA ARG A 9 -8.91 -2.96 -9.93
C ARG A 9 -9.27 -3.41 -8.52
N ILE A 10 -9.83 -2.51 -7.71
CA ILE A 10 -10.27 -2.84 -6.35
C ILE A 10 -11.44 -3.83 -6.39
N GLU A 11 -12.43 -3.61 -7.23
CA GLU A 11 -13.58 -4.51 -7.39
C GLU A 11 -13.12 -5.92 -7.78
N LYS A 12 -12.30 -6.05 -8.81
CA LYS A 12 -11.77 -7.34 -9.28
C LYS A 12 -10.89 -8.03 -8.23
N PHE A 13 -10.12 -7.25 -7.48
CA PHE A 13 -9.33 -7.80 -6.37
C PHE A 13 -10.23 -8.40 -5.28
N ASN A 14 -11.29 -7.70 -4.90
CA ASN A 14 -12.25 -8.21 -3.91
C ASN A 14 -13.07 -9.41 -4.43
N GLU A 15 -13.41 -9.44 -5.71
CA GLU A 15 -14.04 -10.60 -6.33
C GLU A 15 -13.11 -11.82 -6.26
N LYS A 16 -11.82 -11.64 -6.52
CA LYS A 16 -10.82 -12.71 -6.42
C LYS A 16 -10.67 -13.22 -4.99
N ILE A 17 -10.69 -12.34 -4.00
CA ILE A 17 -10.68 -12.73 -2.58
C ILE A 17 -11.90 -13.61 -2.26
N LYS A 18 -13.08 -13.24 -2.71
CA LYS A 18 -14.31 -14.01 -2.46
C LYS A 18 -14.28 -15.37 -3.16
N GLU A 19 -13.77 -15.42 -4.38
CA GLU A 19 -13.59 -16.67 -5.14
C GLU A 19 -12.66 -17.65 -4.41
N VAL A 20 -11.47 -17.17 -4.05
CA VAL A 20 -10.47 -17.98 -3.32
C VAL A 20 -11.01 -18.39 -1.95
N TRP A 21 -11.71 -17.51 -1.25
CA TRP A 21 -12.34 -17.85 0.02
C TRP A 21 -13.38 -18.95 -0.12
N GLY A 22 -14.22 -18.91 -1.14
CA GLY A 22 -15.22 -19.95 -1.42
C GLY A 22 -14.60 -21.33 -1.59
N GLU A 23 -13.41 -21.40 -2.17
CA GLU A 23 -12.64 -22.65 -2.28
C GLU A 23 -12.10 -23.12 -0.91
N PHE A 24 -11.67 -22.19 -0.05
CA PHE A 24 -11.17 -22.49 1.29
C PHE A 24 -12.27 -22.85 2.29
N GLU A 25 -13.46 -22.32 2.16
CA GLU A 25 -14.59 -22.56 3.06
C GLU A 25 -14.96 -24.04 3.12
N VAL A 26 -14.72 -24.77 2.04
CA VAL A 26 -14.92 -26.25 1.97
C VAL A 26 -13.97 -27.00 2.91
N PHE A 27 -12.79 -26.44 3.19
CA PHE A 27 -11.75 -27.09 3.98
C PHE A 27 -11.64 -26.63 5.42
N SER A 28 -12.20 -25.48 5.77
CA SER A 28 -12.07 -24.90 7.10
C SER A 28 -13.33 -24.18 7.56
N GLN A 29 -14.14 -24.86 8.36
CA GLN A 29 -15.31 -24.25 9.03
C GLN A 29 -14.93 -23.21 10.11
N ALA A 30 -13.67 -23.16 10.51
CA ALA A 30 -13.18 -22.26 11.56
C ALA A 30 -12.72 -20.88 11.03
N ALA A 31 -12.54 -20.75 9.74
CA ALA A 31 -12.07 -19.50 9.16
C ALA A 31 -13.22 -18.50 9.02
N LYS A 32 -12.99 -17.28 9.51
CA LYS A 32 -13.98 -16.20 9.40
C LYS A 32 -14.05 -15.68 7.96
N LYS A 33 -15.26 -15.56 7.44
CA LYS A 33 -15.51 -14.97 6.13
C LYS A 33 -14.93 -13.54 6.05
N PRO A 34 -14.25 -13.19 4.95
CA PRO A 34 -13.78 -11.82 4.74
C PRO A 34 -14.94 -10.82 4.81
N GLN A 35 -14.77 -9.77 5.61
CA GLN A 35 -15.75 -8.69 5.74
C GLN A 35 -15.12 -7.38 5.33
N GLY A 36 -15.92 -6.51 4.70
CA GLY A 36 -15.46 -5.22 4.22
C GLY A 36 -14.80 -5.29 2.84
N VAL A 37 -14.08 -4.26 2.50
CA VAL A 37 -13.40 -4.10 1.22
C VAL A 37 -11.89 -4.08 1.45
N TYR A 38 -11.15 -4.85 0.68
CA TYR A 38 -9.71 -4.97 0.76
C TYR A 38 -9.04 -4.25 -0.40
N PHE A 39 -7.91 -3.64 -0.12
CA PHE A 39 -7.04 -3.12 -1.17
C PHE A 39 -5.57 -3.32 -0.79
N THR A 40 -4.70 -3.38 -1.78
CA THR A 40 -3.26 -3.48 -1.56
C THR A 40 -2.57 -2.18 -1.94
N VAL A 41 -1.46 -1.91 -1.26
CA VAL A 41 -0.46 -0.93 -1.67
C VAL A 41 0.79 -1.70 -2.03
N ASP A 42 1.15 -1.67 -3.29
CA ASP A 42 2.28 -2.39 -3.86
C ASP A 42 3.40 -1.40 -4.16
N PHE A 43 4.48 -1.44 -3.39
CA PHE A 43 5.62 -0.56 -3.62
C PHE A 43 6.47 -1.06 -4.79
N ILE A 44 6.52 -0.28 -5.85
CA ILE A 44 7.32 -0.57 -7.04
C ILE A 44 8.78 -0.19 -6.80
N SER A 45 9.02 0.92 -6.12
CA SER A 45 10.35 1.37 -5.70
C SER A 45 10.50 1.31 -4.18
N LYS A 46 11.72 1.49 -3.69
CA LYS A 46 11.96 1.67 -2.25
C LYS A 46 11.14 2.84 -1.72
N ALA A 47 10.67 2.74 -0.49
CA ALA A 47 9.90 3.79 0.14
C ALA A 47 10.51 4.16 1.51
N PHE A 48 10.68 5.45 1.75
CA PHE A 48 11.03 5.98 3.05
C PHE A 48 9.75 6.34 3.79
N LEU A 49 9.27 5.41 4.59
CA LEU A 49 8.04 5.55 5.36
C LEU A 49 8.37 6.01 6.78
N THR A 50 7.53 6.89 7.31
CA THR A 50 7.64 7.37 8.69
C THR A 50 6.30 7.20 9.41
N ASN A 51 6.37 6.96 10.70
CA ASN A 51 5.20 6.99 11.58
C ASN A 51 4.82 8.44 11.93
N SER A 52 3.78 8.61 12.75
CA SER A 52 3.33 9.93 13.21
C SER A 52 4.36 10.72 14.04
N LEU A 53 5.36 10.04 14.57
CA LEU A 53 6.47 10.64 15.31
C LEU A 53 7.67 11.00 14.42
N GLY A 54 7.59 10.70 13.11
CA GLY A 54 8.68 10.92 12.16
C GLY A 54 9.76 9.84 12.20
N GLU A 55 9.53 8.74 12.90
CA GLU A 55 10.47 7.62 12.96
C GLU A 55 10.34 6.73 11.72
N PRO A 56 11.44 6.25 11.15
CA PRO A 56 11.40 5.33 10.03
C PRO A 56 10.68 4.03 10.37
N VAL A 57 9.77 3.60 9.50
CA VAL A 57 9.05 2.33 9.62
C VAL A 57 9.13 1.54 8.33
N VAL A 58 9.01 0.23 8.44
CA VAL A 58 8.99 -0.69 7.28
C VAL A 58 7.57 -1.05 6.87
N VAL A 59 6.64 -0.96 7.81
CA VAL A 59 5.21 -1.21 7.61
C VAL A 59 4.43 0.04 7.99
N LEU A 60 3.60 0.50 7.08
CA LEU A 60 2.71 1.63 7.30
C LEU A 60 1.37 1.11 7.83
N LYS A 61 1.07 1.38 9.11
CA LYS A 61 -0.19 1.01 9.73
C LYS A 61 -1.37 1.75 9.08
N GLY A 62 -2.57 1.23 9.25
CA GLY A 62 -3.78 1.85 8.70
C GLY A 62 -4.00 3.28 9.19
N GLU A 63 -3.75 3.55 10.47
CA GLU A 63 -3.83 4.88 11.07
C GLU A 63 -2.83 5.87 10.45
N GLU A 64 -1.65 5.39 10.16
CA GLU A 64 -0.57 6.19 9.52
C GLU A 64 -0.91 6.49 8.07
N LEU A 65 -1.42 5.51 7.33
CA LEU A 65 -1.93 5.71 5.97
C LEU A 65 -3.06 6.74 5.96
N LYS A 66 -4.04 6.60 6.86
CA LYS A 66 -5.11 7.57 7.02
C LYS A 66 -4.59 8.97 7.33
N SER A 67 -3.58 9.09 8.20
CA SER A 67 -2.96 10.36 8.52
C SER A 67 -2.31 11.02 7.30
N ILE A 68 -1.66 10.25 6.44
CA ILE A 68 -1.11 10.74 5.17
C ILE A 68 -2.23 11.28 4.27
N LEU A 69 -3.35 10.57 4.18
CA LEU A 69 -4.49 11.04 3.39
C LEU A 69 -5.06 12.36 3.93
N ILE A 70 -5.23 12.46 5.24
CA ILE A 70 -5.72 13.69 5.90
C ILE A 70 -4.78 14.86 5.67
N GLN A 71 -3.46 14.66 5.79
CA GLN A 71 -2.46 15.69 5.52
C GLN A 71 -2.49 16.20 4.07
N ASN A 72 -2.93 15.39 3.14
CA ASN A 72 -3.09 15.74 1.72
C ASN A 72 -4.51 16.25 1.37
N GLY A 73 -5.34 16.56 2.36
CA GLY A 73 -6.64 17.18 2.16
C GLY A 73 -7.84 16.23 2.13
N PHE A 74 -7.63 14.93 2.27
CA PHE A 74 -8.70 13.92 2.27
C PHE A 74 -9.20 13.66 3.69
N THR A 75 -9.89 14.64 4.27
CA THR A 75 -10.28 14.67 5.69
C THR A 75 -11.38 13.69 6.07
N LYS A 76 -12.16 13.21 5.09
CA LYS A 76 -13.25 12.24 5.28
C LYS A 76 -12.84 10.81 4.94
N ALA A 77 -11.54 10.52 4.93
CA ALA A 77 -11.07 9.17 4.71
C ALA A 77 -11.65 8.22 5.79
N PRO A 78 -12.18 7.06 5.39
CA PRO A 78 -12.75 6.09 6.33
C PRO A 78 -11.65 5.48 7.21
N GLU A 79 -12.06 4.72 8.22
CA GLU A 79 -11.12 3.92 8.99
C GLU A 79 -10.47 2.85 8.10
N ILE A 80 -9.15 2.75 8.22
CA ILE A 80 -8.31 1.83 7.45
C ILE A 80 -7.54 0.97 8.45
N GLU A 81 -7.64 -0.32 8.28
CA GLU A 81 -6.94 -1.30 9.10
C GLU A 81 -5.94 -2.08 8.23
N ILE A 82 -4.71 -2.25 8.71
CA ILE A 82 -3.77 -3.15 8.06
C ILE A 82 -4.09 -4.60 8.42
N VAL A 83 -4.25 -5.43 7.41
CA VAL A 83 -4.53 -6.86 7.57
C VAL A 83 -3.24 -7.66 7.58
N ARG A 84 -2.35 -7.36 6.65
CA ARG A 84 -1.07 -8.04 6.49
C ARG A 84 -0.07 -7.19 5.72
N ALA A 85 1.20 -7.40 6.00
CA ALA A 85 2.28 -6.81 5.24
C ALA A 85 3.31 -7.88 4.86
N PHE A 86 3.75 -7.81 3.62
CA PHE A 86 4.87 -8.58 3.08
C PHE A 86 5.95 -7.58 2.72
N SER A 87 6.76 -7.21 3.69
CA SER A 87 7.75 -6.16 3.54
C SER A 87 9.05 -6.54 4.22
N SER A 88 10.14 -5.98 3.75
CA SER A 88 11.44 -6.14 4.34
C SER A 88 12.18 -4.80 4.38
N PRO A 89 13.03 -4.60 5.39
CA PRO A 89 13.85 -3.40 5.47
C PRO A 89 14.98 -3.42 4.45
N GLU A 90 15.34 -2.25 3.98
CA GLU A 90 16.54 -2.04 3.19
C GLU A 90 17.21 -0.75 3.64
N TYR A 91 18.51 -0.83 3.96
CA TYR A 91 19.26 0.38 4.27
C TYR A 91 19.73 1.06 3.00
N PHE A 92 19.52 2.36 2.95
CA PHE A 92 19.95 3.19 1.84
C PHE A 92 21.04 4.14 2.29
N ILE A 93 22.18 4.10 1.58
CA ILE A 93 23.27 5.04 1.76
C ILE A 93 23.38 5.85 0.46
N GLY A 94 22.97 7.10 0.51
CA GLY A 94 23.07 8.01 -0.62
C GLY A 94 24.37 8.81 -0.59
N TRP A 95 24.77 9.31 -1.74
CA TRP A 95 25.89 10.24 -1.90
C TRP A 95 25.43 11.53 -2.54
N SER A 96 25.84 12.67 -2.00
CA SER A 96 25.58 13.96 -2.62
C SER A 96 26.82 14.40 -3.39
N THR A 97 26.75 14.37 -4.72
CA THR A 97 27.84 14.82 -5.59
C THR A 97 28.08 16.33 -5.45
N ALA A 98 27.04 17.11 -5.20
CA ALA A 98 27.15 18.57 -5.02
C ALA A 98 27.95 18.96 -3.78
N TRP A 99 27.89 18.18 -2.71
CA TRP A 99 28.53 18.47 -1.43
C TRP A 99 29.75 17.59 -1.14
N GLY A 100 29.98 16.56 -1.97
CA GLY A 100 31.06 15.58 -1.73
C GLY A 100 30.89 14.79 -0.42
N LEU A 101 29.67 14.68 0.11
CA LEU A 101 29.37 14.06 1.39
C LEU A 101 28.31 12.95 1.24
N PRO A 102 28.35 11.92 2.08
CA PRO A 102 27.25 10.95 2.12
C PRO A 102 25.98 11.64 2.58
N LYS A 103 24.86 11.34 1.87
CA LYS A 103 23.52 11.70 2.36
C LYS A 103 23.21 10.89 3.62
N PRO A 104 22.34 11.40 4.51
CA PRO A 104 21.91 10.61 5.66
C PRO A 104 21.44 9.22 5.22
N SER A 105 22.01 8.19 5.83
CA SER A 105 21.53 6.81 5.64
C SER A 105 20.15 6.68 6.26
N GLY A 106 19.26 5.98 5.59
CA GLY A 106 17.88 5.78 6.04
C GLY A 106 17.45 4.34 5.96
N LEU A 107 16.53 3.96 6.83
CA LEU A 107 15.80 2.72 6.73
C LEU A 107 14.68 2.90 5.72
N ALA A 108 14.66 2.07 4.70
CA ALA A 108 13.62 2.06 3.67
C ALA A 108 12.84 0.75 3.69
N THR A 109 11.63 0.82 3.21
CA THR A 109 10.86 -0.35 2.82
C THR A 109 11.33 -0.77 1.42
N LYS A 110 11.66 -2.02 1.26
CA LYS A 110 12.18 -2.56 -0.01
C LYS A 110 11.12 -2.49 -1.12
N GLY A 111 11.54 -2.20 -2.34
CA GLY A 111 10.68 -2.34 -3.53
C GLY A 111 10.21 -3.79 -3.69
N GLY A 112 8.98 -3.98 -4.13
CA GLY A 112 8.30 -5.27 -4.13
C GLY A 112 7.55 -5.60 -2.84
N SER A 113 7.58 -4.71 -1.84
CA SER A 113 6.78 -4.85 -0.62
C SER A 113 5.31 -4.61 -0.91
N VAL A 114 4.46 -5.39 -0.25
CA VAL A 114 3.00 -5.34 -0.39
C VAL A 114 2.36 -5.18 0.98
N MET A 115 1.47 -4.23 1.11
CA MET A 115 0.66 -4.03 2.32
C MET A 115 -0.80 -4.18 1.98
N ILE A 116 -1.52 -5.00 2.73
CA ILE A 116 -2.94 -5.28 2.53
C ILE A 116 -3.73 -4.54 3.59
N TYR A 117 -4.65 -3.71 3.14
CA TYR A 117 -5.54 -2.94 4.00
C TYR A 117 -6.99 -3.35 3.81
N LYS A 118 -7.77 -3.06 4.83
CA LYS A 118 -9.21 -3.28 4.88
C LYS A 118 -9.91 -2.00 5.31
N THR A 119 -11.05 -1.73 4.70
CA THR A 119 -11.98 -0.67 5.08
C THR A 119 -13.41 -1.18 5.00
N GLU A 120 -14.36 -0.50 5.62
CA GLU A 120 -15.77 -0.92 5.55
C GLU A 120 -16.35 -0.73 4.15
N ASP A 121 -16.04 0.40 3.52
CA ASP A 121 -16.52 0.73 2.18
C ASP A 121 -15.52 1.60 1.42
N ILE A 122 -15.55 1.53 0.10
CA ILE A 122 -14.79 2.39 -0.80
C ILE A 122 -15.63 3.61 -1.15
N THR A 123 -15.37 4.70 -0.45
CA THR A 123 -15.98 6.00 -0.75
C THR A 123 -15.31 6.66 -1.94
N ASP A 124 -15.99 7.60 -2.60
CA ASP A 124 -15.41 8.36 -3.72
C ASP A 124 -14.19 9.17 -3.26
N GLU A 125 -14.22 9.69 -2.03
CA GLU A 125 -13.08 10.40 -1.45
C GLU A 125 -11.87 9.47 -1.25
N LEU A 126 -12.09 8.25 -0.79
CA LEU A 126 -11.01 7.26 -0.65
C LEU A 126 -10.43 6.88 -2.02
N LEU A 127 -11.27 6.70 -3.04
CA LEU A 127 -10.79 6.46 -4.41
C LEU A 127 -9.89 7.59 -4.91
N GLN A 128 -10.33 8.84 -4.76
CA GLN A 128 -9.54 10.00 -5.14
C GLN A 128 -8.22 10.07 -4.35
N ALA A 129 -8.27 9.75 -3.07
CA ALA A 129 -7.08 9.73 -2.22
C ALA A 129 -6.08 8.65 -2.65
N LEU A 130 -6.55 7.46 -2.98
CA LEU A 130 -5.70 6.37 -3.45
C LEU A 130 -5.13 6.65 -4.86
N GLU A 131 -5.91 7.26 -5.75
CA GLU A 131 -5.41 7.75 -7.05
C GLU A 131 -4.31 8.80 -6.88
N TYR A 132 -4.48 9.70 -5.92
CA TYR A 132 -3.47 10.68 -5.57
C TYR A 132 -2.17 10.01 -5.10
N LEU A 133 -2.26 9.00 -4.24
CA LEU A 133 -1.09 8.26 -3.77
C LEU A 133 -0.37 7.52 -4.89
N GLU A 134 -1.10 6.95 -5.85
CA GLU A 134 -0.47 6.32 -7.03
C GLU A 134 0.29 7.35 -7.87
N LYS A 135 -0.26 8.54 -8.02
CA LYS A 135 0.34 9.59 -8.83
C LYS A 135 1.56 10.22 -8.15
N GLU A 136 1.43 10.55 -6.87
CA GLU A 136 2.45 11.32 -6.15
C GLU A 136 3.48 10.45 -5.41
N GLY A 137 3.14 9.17 -5.17
CA GLY A 137 3.94 8.28 -4.35
C GLY A 137 3.65 8.42 -2.85
N ILE A 138 4.27 7.55 -2.05
CA ILE A 138 4.07 7.45 -0.61
C ILE A 138 5.42 7.54 0.10
N GLY A 139 5.51 8.40 1.12
CA GLY A 139 6.71 8.55 1.93
C GLY A 139 7.54 9.78 1.56
N GLU A 140 8.77 9.77 2.02
CA GLU A 140 9.73 10.86 1.81
C GLU A 140 10.60 10.65 0.55
N ARG A 141 11.27 11.72 0.10
CA ARG A 141 12.22 11.72 -1.02
C ARG A 141 11.61 11.23 -2.35
N LYS A 142 10.34 11.53 -2.57
CA LYS A 142 9.60 11.15 -3.79
C LYS A 142 10.23 11.73 -5.06
N GLU A 143 10.81 12.90 -4.96
CA GLU A 143 11.55 13.58 -6.05
C GLU A 143 12.78 12.79 -6.53
N GLU A 144 13.28 11.87 -5.72
CA GLU A 144 14.39 10.97 -6.07
C GLU A 144 13.90 9.62 -6.64
N GLY A 145 12.59 9.45 -6.87
CA GLY A 145 11.99 8.22 -7.39
C GLY A 145 11.63 7.19 -6.32
N PHE A 146 11.66 7.57 -5.04
CA PHE A 146 11.24 6.69 -3.95
C PHE A 146 9.73 6.75 -3.72
N GLY A 147 9.17 5.67 -3.17
CA GLY A 147 7.77 5.62 -2.78
C GLY A 147 6.78 5.43 -3.91
N GLU A 148 7.22 5.06 -5.10
CA GLU A 148 6.31 4.71 -6.18
C GLU A 148 5.49 3.49 -5.80
N ALA A 149 4.17 3.63 -5.88
CA ALA A 149 3.24 2.60 -5.46
C ALA A 149 2.08 2.43 -6.46
N VAL A 150 1.54 1.23 -6.50
CA VAL A 150 0.35 0.87 -7.27
C VAL A 150 -0.68 0.27 -6.32
N ILE A 151 -1.93 0.67 -6.46
CA ILE A 151 -3.04 0.14 -5.66
C ILE A 151 -3.67 -1.04 -6.40
N CYS A 152 -3.82 -2.16 -5.71
CA CYS A 152 -4.40 -3.39 -6.26
C CYS A 152 -3.75 -3.80 -7.60
N HIS A 153 -2.45 -4.02 -7.56
CA HIS A 153 -1.71 -4.42 -8.76
C HIS A 153 -2.34 -5.68 -9.38
N PRO A 154 -2.60 -5.69 -10.70
CA PRO A 154 -3.25 -6.81 -11.38
C PRO A 154 -2.57 -8.17 -11.17
N PHE A 155 -1.29 -8.17 -10.86
CA PHE A 155 -0.51 -9.37 -10.53
C PHE A 155 -1.20 -10.25 -9.47
N HIS A 156 -1.84 -9.66 -8.46
CA HIS A 156 -2.51 -10.40 -7.39
C HIS A 156 -3.71 -11.22 -7.84
N ARG A 157 -4.20 -10.97 -9.04
CA ARG A 157 -5.34 -11.71 -9.63
C ARG A 157 -4.89 -12.85 -10.54
N GLU A 158 -3.68 -12.75 -11.05
CA GLU A 158 -3.13 -13.65 -12.07
C GLU A 158 -2.28 -14.77 -11.47
N VAL A 159 -1.79 -14.57 -10.24
CA VAL A 159 -1.02 -15.61 -9.55
C VAL A 159 -1.97 -16.71 -9.11
N LEU A 160 -1.88 -17.84 -9.80
CA LEU A 160 -2.54 -19.06 -9.37
C LEU A 160 -1.87 -19.56 -8.09
N PRO A 161 -2.65 -19.96 -7.08
CA PRO A 161 -2.07 -20.67 -5.95
C PRO A 161 -1.42 -21.95 -6.48
N VAL A 162 -0.17 -22.08 -6.17
CA VAL A 162 0.59 -23.31 -6.46
C VAL A 162 0.17 -24.40 -5.49
#